data_dbf4387e80e3bce5747c7ff7e700a0dd
#
_entry.id   dbf4387e80e3bce5747c7ff7e700a0dd
#
_cell.length_a   1.000
_cell.length_b   1.000
_cell.length_c   1.000
_cell.angle_alpha   90.00
_cell.angle_beta   90.00
_cell.angle_gamma   90.00
#
_symmetry.space_group_name_H-M   'P 1'
#
loop_
_entity.id
_entity.type
_entity.pdbx_description
1 polymer ?
#
loop_
_entity_poly.entity_id
_entity_poly.type
_entity_poly.pdbx_seq_one_letter_code
_entity_poly.pdbx_strand_id
1 'polypeptide(L)'
;MKEKIKKLYSLQLREGGIADDVFHFLPEDEQDMLDEIKGRFFLRPEFRKRIKVVLTGGVFDILHIGHIHTLNEAKKHGDLLVVAVATDSHIEKKKRKTIHSQEYRAAMVEFLKPVDVALLGKAKPKDLLEFVGPDVIVYGYDQEPFIKPEGVEVIKLSKQVEGEKFKTSKIIEELGV
;
A
#
# COMPACT_ATOMS: atom_id res chain seq x y z
N MET A 1 -8.45 18.60 10.21
CA MET A 1 -9.03 17.32 10.68
C MET A 1 -8.61 16.15 9.81
N LYS A 2 -8.99 16.07 8.54
CA LYS A 2 -8.71 14.92 7.66
C LYS A 2 -7.22 14.61 7.49
N GLU A 3 -6.38 15.62 7.32
CA GLU A 3 -4.92 15.45 7.21
C GLU A 3 -4.28 14.92 8.51
N LYS A 4 -4.77 15.32 9.69
CA LYS A 4 -4.33 14.77 10.98
C LYS A 4 -4.65 13.27 11.07
N ILE A 5 -5.86 12.87 10.70
CA ILE A 5 -6.29 11.47 10.66
C ILE A 5 -5.41 10.64 9.70
N LYS A 6 -5.13 11.15 8.50
CA LYS A 6 -4.24 10.51 7.54
C LYS A 6 -2.83 10.31 8.11
N LYS A 7 -2.27 11.35 8.72
CA LYS A 7 -0.96 11.31 9.37
C LYS A 7 -0.91 10.22 10.44
N LEU A 8 -1.86 10.23 11.37
CA LEU A 8 -1.92 9.27 12.47
C LEU A 8 -2.10 7.83 11.97
N TYR A 9 -2.98 7.63 10.98
CA TYR A 9 -3.18 6.31 10.40
C TYR A 9 -1.97 5.82 9.62
N SER A 10 -1.26 6.70 8.92
CA SER A 10 0.00 6.36 8.26
C SER A 10 1.08 5.93 9.25
N LEU A 11 1.23 6.64 10.37
CA LEU A 11 2.15 6.26 11.45
C LEU A 11 1.78 4.90 12.03
N GLN A 12 0.50 4.70 12.36
CA GLN A 12 -0.01 3.43 12.86
C GLN A 12 0.31 2.26 11.93
N LEU A 13 0.14 2.43 10.61
CA LEU A 13 0.40 1.38 9.63
C LEU A 13 1.90 1.06 9.48
N ARG A 14 2.77 2.07 9.52
CA ARG A 14 4.22 1.88 9.42
C ARG A 14 4.79 1.13 10.62
N GLU A 15 4.34 1.48 11.81
CA GLU A 15 4.93 1.02 13.08
C GLU A 15 4.15 -0.12 13.76
N GLY A 16 2.99 -0.51 13.20
CA GLY A 16 2.12 -1.48 13.84
C GLY A 16 1.45 -0.95 15.11
N GLY A 17 1.07 0.33 15.09
CA GLY A 17 0.61 1.14 16.23
C GLY A 17 1.62 2.22 16.59
N ILE A 18 1.16 3.37 17.09
CA ILE A 18 1.99 4.51 17.48
C ILE A 18 2.64 4.17 18.83
N ALA A 19 3.95 4.36 18.94
CA ALA A 19 4.71 4.11 20.15
C ALA A 19 4.43 5.20 21.22
N ASP A 20 4.64 4.86 22.48
CA ASP A 20 4.35 5.72 23.63
C ASP A 20 5.14 7.04 23.59
N ASP A 21 6.41 6.98 23.28
CA ASP A 21 7.27 8.15 23.12
C ASP A 21 6.80 9.07 21.99
N VAL A 22 6.34 8.53 20.88
CA VAL A 22 5.76 9.31 19.77
C VAL A 22 4.41 9.92 20.19
N PHE A 23 3.57 9.17 20.90
CA PHE A 23 2.27 9.65 21.38
C PHE A 23 2.40 10.91 22.21
N HIS A 24 3.30 10.95 23.17
CA HIS A 24 3.51 12.11 24.05
C HIS A 24 4.04 13.37 23.34
N PHE A 25 4.60 13.24 22.15
CA PHE A 25 5.00 14.37 21.30
C PHE A 25 3.88 14.85 20.35
N LEU A 26 2.75 14.15 20.27
CA LEU A 26 1.62 14.59 19.46
C LEU A 26 0.89 15.77 20.13
N PRO A 27 0.29 16.69 19.34
CA PRO A 27 -0.63 17.68 19.86
C PRO A 27 -1.80 17.01 20.61
N GLU A 28 -2.32 17.66 21.65
CA GLU A 28 -3.41 17.14 22.50
C GLU A 28 -4.63 16.69 21.68
N ASP A 29 -5.02 17.47 20.69
CA ASP A 29 -6.14 17.15 19.81
C ASP A 29 -5.87 15.96 18.84
N GLU A 30 -4.61 15.57 18.64
CA GLU A 30 -4.22 14.34 17.95
C GLU A 30 -4.20 13.15 18.92
N GLN A 31 -3.74 13.35 20.15
CA GLN A 31 -3.79 12.32 21.21
C GLN A 31 -5.23 11.90 21.50
N ASP A 32 -6.17 12.84 21.55
CA ASP A 32 -7.60 12.59 21.75
C ASP A 32 -8.25 11.70 20.68
N MET A 33 -7.58 11.52 19.53
CA MET A 33 -8.06 10.64 18.45
C MET A 33 -7.62 9.18 18.61
N LEU A 34 -6.83 8.86 19.63
CA LEU A 34 -6.17 7.58 19.78
C LEU A 34 -6.66 6.84 21.03
N ASP A 35 -6.67 5.51 20.96
CA ASP A 35 -6.87 4.62 22.11
C ASP A 35 -5.61 3.75 22.31
N GLU A 36 -5.25 3.53 23.57
CA GLU A 36 -4.17 2.61 23.92
C GLU A 36 -4.63 1.15 23.85
N ILE A 37 -3.89 0.34 23.13
CA ILE A 37 -4.08 -1.11 23.04
C ILE A 37 -2.72 -1.80 23.20
N LYS A 38 -2.52 -2.52 24.30
CA LYS A 38 -1.30 -3.30 24.60
C LYS A 38 0.00 -2.47 24.47
N GLY A 39 0.00 -1.26 25.04
CA GLY A 39 1.17 -0.38 25.05
C GLY A 39 1.47 0.33 23.73
N ARG A 40 0.52 0.34 22.79
CA ARG A 40 0.58 1.11 21.55
C ARG A 40 -0.72 1.85 21.33
N PHE A 41 -0.66 2.96 20.60
CA PHE A 41 -1.82 3.81 20.34
C PHE A 41 -2.33 3.60 18.92
N PHE A 42 -3.66 3.52 18.83
CA PHE A 42 -4.36 3.25 17.55
C PHE A 42 -5.48 4.28 17.36
N LEU A 43 -5.68 4.67 16.11
CA LEU A 43 -6.73 5.60 15.72
C LEU A 43 -8.10 5.00 16.06
N ARG A 44 -8.91 5.76 16.81
CA ARG A 44 -10.27 5.37 17.16
C ARG A 44 -11.14 5.13 15.93
N PRO A 45 -12.04 4.14 15.94
CA PRO A 45 -12.86 3.78 14.78
C PRO A 45 -13.68 4.94 14.21
N GLU A 46 -14.18 5.85 15.03
CA GLU A 46 -14.96 7.01 14.61
C GLU A 46 -14.14 8.02 13.80
N PHE A 47 -12.83 8.11 14.04
CA PHE A 47 -11.91 8.93 13.23
C PHE A 47 -11.46 8.17 11.99
N ARG A 48 -11.16 6.87 12.10
CA ARG A 48 -10.76 6.03 10.95
C ARG A 48 -11.82 6.06 9.84
N LYS A 49 -13.10 6.05 10.18
CA LYS A 49 -14.22 6.12 9.23
C LYS A 49 -14.31 7.44 8.44
N ARG A 50 -13.56 8.48 8.84
CA ARG A 50 -13.56 9.80 8.17
C ARG A 50 -12.60 9.89 6.99
N ILE A 51 -11.80 8.87 6.76
CA ILE A 51 -10.90 8.75 5.61
C ILE A 51 -11.20 7.48 4.83
N LYS A 52 -11.03 7.55 3.50
CA LYS A 52 -11.15 6.40 2.60
C LYS A 52 -9.76 5.86 2.30
N VAL A 53 -9.47 4.65 2.76
CA VAL A 53 -8.17 3.98 2.59
C VAL A 53 -8.21 3.08 1.37
N VAL A 54 -7.28 3.30 0.45
CA VAL A 54 -7.10 2.50 -0.76
C VAL A 54 -5.91 1.58 -0.58
N LEU A 55 -6.09 0.31 -0.88
CA LEU A 55 -5.01 -0.68 -0.95
C LEU A 55 -4.77 -1.09 -2.40
N THR A 56 -3.53 -1.07 -2.81
CA THR A 56 -3.09 -1.73 -4.06
C THR A 56 -1.83 -2.52 -3.79
N GLY A 57 -1.42 -3.37 -4.71
CA GLY A 57 -0.20 -4.15 -4.53
C GLY A 57 0.48 -4.51 -5.84
N GLY A 58 1.76 -4.87 -5.75
CA GLY A 58 2.56 -5.26 -6.89
C GLY A 58 3.95 -5.75 -6.51
N VAL A 59 4.73 -6.12 -7.50
CA VAL A 59 6.12 -6.56 -7.32
C VAL A 59 7.07 -5.38 -7.21
N PHE A 60 6.96 -4.40 -8.11
CA PHE A 60 7.74 -3.15 -8.15
C PHE A 60 9.27 -3.35 -8.18
N ASP A 61 9.76 -4.36 -8.91
CA ASP A 61 11.17 -4.66 -8.95
C ASP A 61 11.94 -3.68 -9.84
N ILE A 62 11.51 -3.48 -11.09
CA ILE A 62 11.96 -2.41 -11.96
C ILE A 62 10.82 -1.43 -12.13
N LEU A 63 10.99 -0.23 -11.58
CA LEU A 63 9.97 0.81 -11.69
C LEU A 63 9.90 1.35 -13.11
N HIS A 64 8.68 1.50 -13.63
CA HIS A 64 8.41 2.06 -14.94
C HIS A 64 7.11 2.88 -14.92
N ILE A 65 6.87 3.61 -15.99
CA ILE A 65 5.72 4.53 -16.08
C ILE A 65 4.37 3.86 -15.84
N GLY A 66 4.23 2.57 -16.19
CA GLY A 66 3.02 1.79 -15.92
C GLY A 66 2.70 1.67 -14.43
N HIS A 67 3.73 1.47 -13.58
CA HIS A 67 3.56 1.48 -12.12
C HIS A 67 3.10 2.85 -11.63
N ILE A 68 3.74 3.93 -12.09
CA ILE A 68 3.39 5.29 -11.70
C ILE A 68 1.93 5.62 -12.09
N HIS A 69 1.52 5.22 -13.30
CA HIS A 69 0.14 5.39 -13.76
C HIS A 69 -0.85 4.63 -12.86
N THR A 70 -0.60 3.34 -12.59
CA THR A 70 -1.45 2.53 -11.72
C THR A 70 -1.59 3.15 -10.33
N LEU A 71 -0.49 3.61 -9.73
CA LEU A 71 -0.51 4.24 -8.40
C LEU A 71 -1.25 5.57 -8.41
N ASN A 72 -1.08 6.40 -9.45
CA ASN A 72 -1.83 7.65 -9.61
C ASN A 72 -3.33 7.40 -9.77
N GLU A 73 -3.72 6.40 -10.57
CA GLU A 73 -5.13 6.04 -10.72
C GLU A 73 -5.70 5.49 -9.42
N ALA A 74 -4.98 4.58 -8.73
CA ALA A 74 -5.39 4.05 -7.44
C ALA A 74 -5.62 5.16 -6.40
N LYS A 75 -4.72 6.17 -6.35
CA LYS A 75 -4.83 7.30 -5.41
C LYS A 75 -6.13 8.10 -5.56
N LYS A 76 -6.71 8.14 -6.75
CA LYS A 76 -7.96 8.88 -7.01
C LYS A 76 -9.19 8.29 -6.32
N HIS A 77 -9.10 7.04 -5.86
CA HIS A 77 -10.22 6.32 -5.24
C HIS A 77 -10.34 6.54 -3.72
N GLY A 78 -9.41 7.27 -3.10
CA GLY A 78 -9.51 7.57 -1.67
C GLY A 78 -8.53 8.62 -1.18
N ASP A 79 -8.48 8.75 0.12
CA ASP A 79 -7.70 9.78 0.81
C ASP A 79 -6.26 9.33 1.10
N LEU A 80 -6.09 8.04 1.40
CA LEU A 80 -4.82 7.45 1.78
C LEU A 80 -4.55 6.22 0.91
N LEU A 81 -3.43 6.24 0.19
CA LEU A 81 -3.00 5.12 -0.64
C LEU A 81 -1.94 4.29 0.09
N VAL A 82 -2.29 3.05 0.39
CA VAL A 82 -1.40 2.02 0.93
C VAL A 82 -0.99 1.09 -0.19
N VAL A 83 0.31 0.83 -0.32
CA VAL A 83 0.86 -0.05 -1.35
C VAL A 83 1.51 -1.27 -0.70
N ALA A 84 1.02 -2.46 -1.02
CA ALA A 84 1.58 -3.72 -0.56
C ALA A 84 2.62 -4.24 -1.57
N VAL A 85 3.87 -4.35 -1.15
CA VAL A 85 4.96 -4.88 -1.98
C VAL A 85 5.06 -6.39 -1.79
N ALA A 86 4.93 -7.15 -2.88
CA ALA A 86 4.89 -8.62 -2.85
C ALA A 86 6.15 -9.22 -2.21
N THR A 87 5.99 -10.33 -1.45
CA THR A 87 7.11 -11.05 -0.84
C THR A 87 7.99 -11.70 -1.90
N ASP A 88 9.29 -11.81 -1.64
CA ASP A 88 10.21 -12.51 -2.53
C ASP A 88 9.79 -13.97 -2.73
N SER A 89 9.37 -14.64 -1.66
CA SER A 89 8.85 -16.03 -1.72
C SER A 89 7.61 -16.18 -2.63
N HIS A 90 6.75 -15.17 -2.74
CA HIS A 90 5.61 -15.20 -3.66
C HIS A 90 6.06 -15.11 -5.11
N ILE A 91 7.13 -14.37 -5.36
CA ILE A 91 7.68 -14.16 -6.71
C ILE A 91 8.45 -15.39 -7.16
N GLU A 92 9.24 -16.01 -6.27
CA GLU A 92 9.97 -17.25 -6.52
C GLU A 92 9.04 -18.40 -6.88
N LYS A 93 7.89 -18.54 -6.22
CA LYS A 93 6.85 -19.51 -6.56
C LYS A 93 6.35 -19.37 -8.01
N LYS A 94 6.44 -18.18 -8.60
CA LYS A 94 6.12 -17.91 -10.01
C LYS A 94 7.31 -18.11 -10.95
N LYS A 95 8.39 -18.76 -10.47
CA LYS A 95 9.64 -19.00 -11.22
C LYS A 95 10.29 -17.71 -11.75
N ARG A 96 10.15 -16.61 -11.00
CA ARG A 96 10.80 -15.34 -11.29
C ARG A 96 11.86 -15.05 -10.23
N LYS A 97 12.97 -14.45 -10.63
CA LYS A 97 13.96 -13.84 -9.75
C LYS A 97 13.71 -12.34 -9.70
N THR A 98 13.78 -11.74 -8.52
CA THR A 98 13.82 -10.29 -8.36
C THR A 98 15.27 -9.81 -8.35
N ILE A 99 15.49 -8.58 -8.82
CA ILE A 99 16.79 -7.90 -8.75
C ILE A 99 16.97 -7.34 -7.32
N HIS A 100 15.89 -6.81 -6.75
CA HIS A 100 15.89 -6.16 -5.45
C HIS A 100 15.10 -6.97 -4.42
N SER A 101 15.57 -6.96 -3.16
CA SER A 101 14.83 -7.53 -2.03
C SER A 101 13.50 -6.81 -1.82
N GLN A 102 12.58 -7.44 -1.11
CA GLN A 102 11.28 -6.85 -0.79
C GLN A 102 11.41 -5.49 -0.10
N GLU A 103 12.37 -5.36 0.82
CA GLU A 103 12.64 -4.14 1.59
C GLU A 103 13.09 -2.99 0.68
N TYR A 104 14.03 -3.25 -0.25
CA TYR A 104 14.48 -2.25 -1.23
C TYR A 104 13.35 -1.81 -2.14
N ARG A 105 12.53 -2.75 -2.61
CA ARG A 105 11.36 -2.46 -3.45
C ARG A 105 10.33 -1.61 -2.71
N ALA A 106 10.06 -1.93 -1.44
CA ALA A 106 9.17 -1.14 -0.60
C ALA A 106 9.71 0.27 -0.35
N ALA A 107 11.01 0.41 -0.08
CA ALA A 107 11.64 1.71 0.09
C ALA A 107 11.53 2.57 -1.17
N MET A 108 11.76 2.01 -2.36
CA MET A 108 11.58 2.75 -3.62
C MET A 108 10.13 3.21 -3.81
N VAL A 109 9.16 2.35 -3.50
CA VAL A 109 7.73 2.67 -3.63
C VAL A 109 7.29 3.74 -2.66
N GLU A 110 7.81 3.74 -1.43
CA GLU A 110 7.50 4.74 -0.39
C GLU A 110 7.81 6.18 -0.83
N PHE A 111 8.85 6.38 -1.66
CA PHE A 111 9.22 7.69 -2.17
C PHE A 111 8.43 8.15 -3.39
N LEU A 112 7.51 7.34 -3.91
CA LEU A 112 6.69 7.74 -5.05
C LEU A 112 5.58 8.69 -4.61
N LYS A 113 5.45 9.82 -5.29
CA LYS A 113 4.53 10.92 -4.94
C LYS A 113 3.08 10.50 -4.63
N PRO A 114 2.43 9.54 -5.33
CA PRO A 114 1.06 9.16 -5.03
C PRO A 114 0.91 8.28 -3.79
N VAL A 115 2.01 7.71 -3.27
CA VAL A 115 2.01 6.73 -2.18
C VAL A 115 2.03 7.45 -0.83
N ASP A 116 1.12 7.10 0.05
CA ASP A 116 1.13 7.61 1.44
C ASP A 116 1.87 6.63 2.38
N VAL A 117 1.73 5.31 2.13
CA VAL A 117 2.39 4.25 2.91
C VAL A 117 2.73 3.08 2.01
N ALA A 118 3.98 2.62 2.02
CA ALA A 118 4.37 1.33 1.44
C ALA A 118 4.58 0.31 2.56
N LEU A 119 3.99 -0.88 2.41
CA LEU A 119 4.09 -1.97 3.37
C LEU A 119 4.71 -3.20 2.72
N LEU A 120 5.47 -3.93 3.51
CA LEU A 120 5.88 -5.28 3.14
C LEU A 120 4.65 -6.18 3.10
N GLY A 121 4.40 -6.80 1.95
CA GLY A 121 3.36 -7.79 1.79
C GLY A 121 3.58 -8.95 2.76
N LYS A 122 2.50 -9.56 3.23
CA LYS A 122 2.55 -10.73 4.13
C LYS A 122 2.35 -12.03 3.35
N ALA A 123 2.84 -13.13 3.89
CA ALA A 123 2.66 -14.46 3.30
C ALA A 123 1.18 -14.83 3.12
N LYS A 124 0.33 -14.38 4.04
CA LYS A 124 -1.13 -14.50 3.94
C LYS A 124 -1.73 -13.13 3.62
N PRO A 125 -2.31 -12.92 2.45
CA PRO A 125 -2.92 -11.63 2.08
C PRO A 125 -4.02 -11.18 3.05
N LYS A 126 -4.74 -12.11 3.67
CA LYS A 126 -5.79 -11.82 4.65
C LYS A 126 -5.25 -11.06 5.87
N ASP A 127 -4.07 -11.43 6.37
CA ASP A 127 -3.45 -10.76 7.52
C ASP A 127 -3.10 -9.30 7.20
N LEU A 128 -2.75 -9.02 5.94
CA LEU A 128 -2.51 -7.65 5.49
C LEU A 128 -3.81 -6.85 5.37
N LEU A 129 -4.88 -7.46 4.86
CA LEU A 129 -6.19 -6.83 4.77
C LEU A 129 -6.75 -6.48 6.14
N GLU A 130 -6.66 -7.39 7.10
CA GLU A 130 -7.08 -7.13 8.49
C GLU A 130 -6.25 -5.99 9.12
N PHE A 131 -4.95 -5.95 8.85
CA PHE A 131 -4.06 -4.92 9.35
C PHE A 131 -4.33 -3.54 8.74
N VAL A 132 -4.51 -3.48 7.41
CA VAL A 132 -4.73 -2.21 6.68
C VAL A 132 -6.17 -1.73 6.79
N GLY A 133 -7.16 -2.61 6.93
CA GLY A 133 -8.58 -2.27 6.93
C GLY A 133 -8.97 -1.38 5.75
N PRO A 134 -8.73 -1.77 4.48
CA PRO A 134 -9.00 -0.88 3.34
C PRO A 134 -10.50 -0.74 3.09
N ASP A 135 -10.91 0.44 2.60
CA ASP A 135 -12.26 0.68 2.09
C ASP A 135 -12.35 0.33 0.60
N VAL A 136 -11.22 0.40 -0.12
CA VAL A 136 -11.11 0.11 -1.54
C VAL A 136 -9.86 -0.72 -1.81
N ILE A 137 -9.98 -1.75 -2.65
CA ILE A 137 -8.84 -2.47 -3.23
C ILE A 137 -8.79 -2.17 -4.73
N VAL A 138 -7.64 -1.70 -5.20
CA VAL A 138 -7.43 -1.41 -6.62
C VAL A 138 -6.44 -2.40 -7.21
N TYR A 139 -6.85 -3.09 -8.26
CA TYR A 139 -6.01 -3.98 -9.06
C TYR A 139 -5.57 -3.28 -10.34
N GLY A 140 -4.32 -3.46 -10.72
CA GLY A 140 -3.81 -3.03 -12.02
C GLY A 140 -4.52 -3.72 -13.18
N TYR A 141 -4.42 -3.16 -14.38
CA TYR A 141 -5.10 -3.68 -15.58
C TYR A 141 -4.69 -5.13 -15.94
N ASP A 142 -3.48 -5.54 -15.59
CA ASP A 142 -2.90 -6.87 -15.83
C ASP A 142 -3.02 -7.83 -14.63
N GLN A 143 -3.70 -7.40 -13.57
CA GLN A 143 -3.95 -8.20 -12.38
C GLN A 143 -5.38 -8.71 -12.36
N GLU A 144 -5.57 -9.98 -11.96
CA GLU A 144 -6.90 -10.50 -11.68
C GLU A 144 -7.22 -10.32 -10.19
N PRO A 145 -8.43 -9.82 -9.86
CA PRO A 145 -8.89 -9.71 -8.48
C PRO A 145 -8.98 -11.10 -7.83
N PHE A 146 -8.06 -11.39 -6.91
CA PHE A 146 -7.99 -12.68 -6.20
C PHE A 146 -8.60 -12.63 -4.79
N ILE A 147 -8.91 -11.43 -4.28
CA ILE A 147 -9.56 -11.22 -3.00
C ILE A 147 -10.68 -10.19 -3.18
N LYS A 148 -11.87 -10.54 -2.65
CA LYS A 148 -13.05 -9.67 -2.60
C LYS A 148 -13.63 -9.74 -1.19
N PRO A 149 -13.09 -8.96 -0.22
CA PRO A 149 -13.61 -8.95 1.14
C PRO A 149 -15.02 -8.36 1.17
N GLU A 150 -15.84 -8.84 2.10
CA GLU A 150 -17.16 -8.25 2.32
C GLU A 150 -17.03 -6.80 2.81
N GLY A 151 -17.87 -5.91 2.28
CA GLY A 151 -17.86 -4.49 2.63
C GLY A 151 -16.73 -3.66 2.04
N VAL A 152 -15.85 -4.25 1.21
CA VAL A 152 -14.72 -3.55 0.55
C VAL A 152 -15.02 -3.40 -0.94
N GLU A 153 -14.91 -2.18 -1.45
CA GLU A 153 -15.03 -1.91 -2.88
C GLU A 153 -13.81 -2.49 -3.63
N VAL A 154 -14.03 -3.22 -4.71
CA VAL A 154 -12.96 -3.80 -5.52
C VAL A 154 -13.01 -3.22 -6.92
N ILE A 155 -11.93 -2.58 -7.33
CA ILE A 155 -11.78 -1.90 -8.63
C ILE A 155 -10.66 -2.57 -9.42
N LYS A 156 -10.92 -2.93 -10.66
CA LYS A 156 -9.91 -3.32 -11.64
C LYS A 156 -9.75 -2.19 -12.65
N LEU A 157 -8.53 -1.68 -12.79
CA LEU A 157 -8.23 -0.63 -13.77
C LEU A 157 -8.34 -1.20 -15.18
N SER A 158 -9.02 -0.47 -16.07
CA SER A 158 -9.29 -0.91 -17.44
C SER A 158 -8.33 -0.34 -18.47
N LYS A 159 -7.59 0.73 -18.14
CA LYS A 159 -6.71 1.41 -19.07
C LYS A 159 -5.25 1.05 -18.85
N GLN A 160 -4.62 0.59 -19.93
CA GLN A 160 -3.18 0.48 -20.06
C GLN A 160 -2.62 1.84 -20.50
N VAL A 161 -1.42 2.20 -19.99
CA VAL A 161 -0.65 3.31 -20.59
C VAL A 161 -0.26 2.87 -22.00
N GLU A 162 -0.49 3.75 -23.00
CA GLU A 162 -0.09 3.49 -24.38
C GLU A 162 1.42 3.16 -24.44
N GLY A 163 1.73 2.01 -24.99
CA GLY A 163 3.10 1.52 -25.15
C GLY A 163 3.38 0.25 -24.36
N GLU A 164 3.19 -0.91 -24.99
CA GLU A 164 3.59 -2.22 -24.42
C GLU A 164 5.08 -2.30 -24.04
N LYS A 165 5.90 -1.34 -24.50
CA LYS A 165 7.36 -1.30 -24.29
C LYS A 165 7.81 -1.13 -22.83
N PHE A 166 6.90 -0.77 -21.91
CA PHE A 166 7.26 -0.38 -20.55
C PHE A 166 6.97 -1.45 -19.50
N LYS A 167 6.68 -2.69 -19.86
CA LYS A 167 6.57 -3.80 -18.89
C LYS A 167 7.95 -4.24 -18.44
N THR A 168 8.12 -4.53 -17.16
CA THR A 168 9.37 -5.08 -16.59
C THR A 168 9.91 -6.26 -17.41
N SER A 169 9.04 -7.18 -17.84
CA SER A 169 9.45 -8.34 -18.68
C SER A 169 10.04 -7.93 -20.03
N LYS A 170 9.52 -6.88 -20.66
CA LYS A 170 10.06 -6.38 -21.94
C LYS A 170 11.35 -5.59 -21.74
N ILE A 171 11.46 -4.84 -20.65
CA ILE A 171 12.71 -4.13 -20.31
C ILE A 171 13.84 -5.15 -20.09
N ILE A 172 13.57 -6.22 -19.35
CA ILE A 172 14.53 -7.30 -19.10
C ILE A 172 14.93 -7.98 -20.41
N GLU A 173 13.97 -8.29 -21.29
CA GLU A 173 14.20 -8.88 -22.60
C GLU A 173 15.07 -7.98 -23.49
N GLU A 174 14.79 -6.68 -23.57
CA GLU A 174 15.57 -5.70 -24.33
C GLU A 174 16.99 -5.51 -23.78
N LEU A 175 17.18 -5.64 -22.45
CA LEU A 175 18.49 -5.56 -21.81
C LEU A 175 19.31 -6.85 -21.92
N GLY A 176 18.70 -7.97 -22.32
CA GLY A 176 19.38 -9.27 -22.48
C GLY A 176 19.83 -9.89 -21.15
N VAL A 177 19.15 -9.59 -20.04
CA VAL A 177 19.45 -10.08 -18.68
C VAL A 177 18.32 -10.95 -18.12
#